data_91d29a7b5dcea1a2ec40a0a39bd7e3de
#
_entry.id   91d29a7b5dcea1a2ec40a0a39bd7e3de
#
_cell.length_a   1.000
_cell.length_b   1.000
_cell.length_c   1.000
_cell.angle_alpha   90.00
_cell.angle_beta   90.00
_cell.angle_gamma   90.00
#
_symmetry.space_group_name_H-M   'P 1'
#
loop_
_entity.id
_entity.type
_entity.pdbx_description
1 polymer ?
#
loop_
_entity_poly.entity_id
_entity_poly.type
_entity_poly.pdbx_seq_one_letter_code
_entity_poly.pdbx_strand_id
1 'polypeptide(L)'
;MKSATNTPASALPEVPPNDVTAGVDWARDDHAVSIVDGRGREVFRCTVHHTSEGLRELVKELDRHSVGEVAIERPDGPVVETLLAARLVVVVISPNQVKNLRGRYGSAGNKDDRFDAYVLADTLRTDRARLRPLVPDTEATVALRRACRARKDLVSHRVAVANQLRAHLRNVFPAAVGLFADLDSAISLAFLTRFDTQDRADWLTPTRLGDWLTKQGYSGRTDPAVLHQHLRDAPRGATGDHAATQAHITHALVAVLTTLVEQVKTLSAQIDRQLDAHADAHIFTSLPKAGRVRAARLLAEIGDCRAKFPTPESLTGLAGAAPSTRQSGKLRAVSFRWSCDKQLRDAINDFAADSRHANPWAADLYHRARQRGHDHPHAVRILARAWLHVIWHCWQNDTSYDPARHHALQRVLANPKQAA
;
A
#
# COMPACT_ATOMS: atom_id res chain seq x y z
N MET A 1 19.40 26.48 1.14
CA MET A 1 20.02 25.14 1.07
C MET A 1 19.92 24.67 -0.36
N LYS A 2 21.05 24.33 -0.99
CA LYS A 2 21.12 23.97 -2.42
C LYS A 2 20.34 22.65 -2.65
N SER A 3 19.44 22.63 -3.63
CA SER A 3 18.75 21.44 -4.08
C SER A 3 19.79 20.36 -4.42
N ALA A 4 19.62 19.18 -3.83
CA ALA A 4 20.36 18.00 -4.23
C ALA A 4 20.03 17.76 -5.72
N THR A 5 21.00 17.99 -6.60
CA THR A 5 20.92 17.63 -8.00
C THR A 5 20.70 16.12 -8.09
N ASN A 6 19.53 15.75 -8.54
CA ASN A 6 19.07 14.37 -8.72
C ASN A 6 19.86 13.75 -9.88
N THR A 7 21.03 13.19 -9.58
CA THR A 7 21.80 12.42 -10.56
C THR A 7 20.98 11.17 -10.91
N PRO A 8 20.69 10.88 -12.18
CA PRO A 8 20.01 9.65 -12.56
C PRO A 8 20.78 8.48 -11.98
N ALA A 9 20.06 7.45 -11.49
CA ALA A 9 20.69 6.22 -11.03
C ALA A 9 21.62 5.72 -12.13
N SER A 10 22.94 5.89 -11.94
CA SER A 10 23.93 5.57 -12.96
C SER A 10 23.81 4.08 -13.27
N ALA A 11 23.90 3.72 -14.55
CA ALA A 11 24.03 2.32 -14.94
C ALA A 11 25.24 1.72 -14.21
N LEU A 12 25.15 0.42 -13.86
CA LEU A 12 26.29 -0.29 -13.32
C LEU A 12 27.44 -0.22 -14.33
N PRO A 13 28.69 -0.12 -13.86
CA PRO A 13 29.86 -0.20 -14.74
C PRO A 13 29.87 -1.55 -15.49
N GLU A 14 30.49 -1.60 -16.64
CA GLU A 14 30.51 -2.80 -17.49
C GLU A 14 31.15 -4.01 -16.79
N VAL A 15 32.18 -3.76 -16.00
CA VAL A 15 32.88 -4.77 -15.16
C VAL A 15 32.63 -4.44 -13.69
N PRO A 16 32.38 -5.45 -12.83
CA PRO A 16 32.23 -5.23 -11.39
C PRO A 16 33.49 -4.65 -10.78
N PRO A 17 33.40 -3.79 -9.77
CA PRO A 17 34.56 -3.38 -8.99
C PRO A 17 35.32 -4.62 -8.46
N ASN A 18 36.63 -4.60 -8.58
CA ASN A 18 37.56 -5.70 -8.17
C ASN A 18 37.22 -7.06 -8.78
N ASP A 19 36.48 -7.10 -9.87
CA ASP A 19 36.06 -8.31 -10.59
C ASP A 19 35.33 -9.35 -9.71
N VAL A 20 34.60 -8.90 -8.70
CA VAL A 20 33.80 -9.73 -7.79
C VAL A 20 32.40 -9.17 -7.59
N THR A 21 31.43 -10.06 -7.41
CA THR A 21 30.04 -9.71 -7.03
C THR A 21 29.55 -10.63 -5.94
N ALA A 22 28.65 -10.15 -5.08
CA ALA A 22 28.01 -10.97 -4.07
C ALA A 22 26.50 -11.08 -4.26
N GLY A 23 25.93 -12.17 -3.77
CA GLY A 23 24.50 -12.37 -3.64
C GLY A 23 24.15 -12.73 -2.20
N VAL A 24 23.05 -12.17 -1.70
CA VAL A 24 22.52 -12.45 -0.37
C VAL A 24 21.09 -12.92 -0.51
N ASP A 25 20.85 -14.18 -0.18
CA ASP A 25 19.50 -14.70 -0.02
C ASP A 25 19.04 -14.50 1.43
N TRP A 26 18.02 -13.66 1.60
CA TRP A 26 17.57 -13.24 2.90
C TRP A 26 16.46 -14.14 3.42
N ALA A 27 16.71 -14.84 4.53
CA ALA A 27 15.72 -15.56 5.29
C ALA A 27 15.44 -14.89 6.65
N ARG A 28 14.53 -15.46 7.41
CA ARG A 28 14.06 -14.89 8.69
C ARG A 28 15.14 -14.87 9.76
N ASP A 29 15.86 -15.99 9.90
CA ASP A 29 16.74 -16.25 11.02
C ASP A 29 18.23 -16.21 10.61
N ASP A 30 18.51 -16.42 9.33
CA ASP A 30 19.84 -16.39 8.77
C ASP A 30 19.86 -15.96 7.29
N HIS A 31 21.02 -15.73 6.73
CA HIS A 31 21.19 -15.27 5.35
C HIS A 31 22.30 -16.06 4.68
N ALA A 32 21.99 -16.68 3.55
CA ALA A 32 22.99 -17.29 2.72
C ALA A 32 23.72 -16.23 1.88
N VAL A 33 25.04 -16.30 1.85
CA VAL A 33 25.92 -15.38 1.12
C VAL A 33 26.80 -16.17 0.16
N SER A 34 26.88 -15.72 -1.08
CA SER A 34 27.77 -16.25 -2.10
C SER A 34 28.53 -15.12 -2.77
N ILE A 35 29.83 -15.28 -2.96
CA ILE A 35 30.70 -14.34 -3.68
C ILE A 35 31.27 -15.06 -4.89
N VAL A 36 31.15 -14.46 -6.07
CA VAL A 36 31.66 -15.00 -7.33
C VAL A 36 32.70 -14.08 -7.95
N ASP A 37 33.71 -14.68 -8.59
CA ASP A 37 34.72 -13.96 -9.37
C ASP A 37 34.18 -13.57 -10.77
N GLY A 38 34.95 -12.81 -11.53
CA GLY A 38 34.61 -12.39 -12.88
C GLY A 38 34.36 -13.53 -13.87
N ARG A 39 34.79 -14.76 -13.55
CA ARG A 39 34.52 -15.96 -14.34
C ARG A 39 33.27 -16.72 -13.88
N GLY A 40 32.59 -16.25 -12.84
CA GLY A 40 31.41 -16.91 -12.26
C GLY A 40 31.73 -18.09 -11.34
N ARG A 41 33.00 -18.27 -10.91
CA ARG A 41 33.35 -19.26 -9.92
C ARG A 41 33.05 -18.72 -8.53
N GLU A 42 32.42 -19.53 -7.71
CA GLU A 42 32.19 -19.17 -6.31
C GLU A 42 33.52 -19.22 -5.56
N VAL A 43 33.95 -18.07 -5.07
CA VAL A 43 35.24 -17.93 -4.34
C VAL A 43 35.02 -17.90 -2.82
N PHE A 44 33.80 -17.61 -2.37
CA PHE A 44 33.48 -17.67 -0.95
C PHE A 44 31.97 -17.92 -0.76
N ARG A 45 31.66 -18.64 0.33
CA ARG A 45 30.29 -18.90 0.76
C ARG A 45 30.22 -18.92 2.28
N CYS A 46 29.18 -18.29 2.85
CA CYS A 46 28.88 -18.42 4.27
C CYS A 46 27.38 -18.31 4.54
N THR A 47 27.02 -18.51 5.79
CA THR A 47 25.69 -18.21 6.32
C THR A 47 25.88 -17.31 7.54
N VAL A 48 25.20 -16.20 7.60
CA VAL A 48 25.25 -15.24 8.72
C VAL A 48 23.90 -15.19 9.40
N HIS A 49 23.89 -15.07 10.73
CA HIS A 49 22.65 -14.98 11.49
C HIS A 49 22.01 -13.59 11.38
N HIS A 50 20.68 -13.52 11.46
CA HIS A 50 19.93 -12.25 11.49
C HIS A 50 20.04 -11.57 12.85
N THR A 51 21.26 -11.20 13.23
CA THR A 51 21.61 -10.49 14.46
C THR A 51 22.51 -9.30 14.12
N SER A 52 22.64 -8.34 15.04
CA SER A 52 23.56 -7.21 14.87
C SER A 52 25.01 -7.67 14.69
N GLU A 53 25.39 -8.80 15.28
CA GLU A 53 26.72 -9.39 15.12
C GLU A 53 26.88 -10.05 13.74
N GLY A 54 25.91 -10.88 13.32
CA GLY A 54 25.91 -11.50 12.00
C GLY A 54 25.88 -10.50 10.85
N LEU A 55 25.16 -9.37 11.00
CA LEU A 55 25.17 -8.30 10.00
C LEU A 55 26.53 -7.58 9.94
N ARG A 56 27.22 -7.43 11.07
CA ARG A 56 28.60 -6.91 11.09
C ARG A 56 29.59 -7.91 10.46
N GLU A 57 29.40 -9.21 10.71
CA GLU A 57 30.17 -10.27 10.08
C GLU A 57 29.97 -10.27 8.57
N LEU A 58 28.71 -10.13 8.08
CA LEU A 58 28.41 -9.99 6.66
C LEU A 58 29.22 -8.87 6.02
N VAL A 59 29.21 -7.67 6.58
CA VAL A 59 29.94 -6.51 6.05
C VAL A 59 31.45 -6.80 6.07
N LYS A 60 31.98 -7.40 7.13
CA LYS A 60 33.39 -7.74 7.26
C LYS A 60 33.84 -8.76 6.20
N GLU A 61 33.04 -9.79 5.93
CA GLU A 61 33.37 -10.78 4.90
C GLU A 61 33.28 -10.17 3.49
N LEU A 62 32.29 -9.30 3.22
CA LEU A 62 32.21 -8.59 1.94
C LEU A 62 33.43 -7.68 1.72
N ASP A 63 33.86 -6.95 2.75
CA ASP A 63 35.05 -6.08 2.70
C ASP A 63 36.33 -6.91 2.50
N ARG A 64 36.50 -8.02 3.25
CA ARG A 64 37.64 -8.94 3.10
C ARG A 64 37.83 -9.45 1.68
N HIS A 65 36.72 -9.68 0.97
CA HIS A 65 36.72 -10.15 -0.41
C HIS A 65 36.63 -9.00 -1.42
N SER A 66 36.80 -7.75 -0.95
CA SER A 66 36.76 -6.54 -1.79
C SER A 66 35.48 -6.39 -2.64
N VAL A 67 34.34 -6.85 -2.12
CA VAL A 67 33.04 -6.75 -2.77
C VAL A 67 32.55 -5.31 -2.73
N GLY A 68 32.26 -4.74 -3.91
CA GLY A 68 31.65 -3.41 -4.03
C GLY A 68 30.14 -3.44 -4.32
N GLU A 69 29.61 -4.58 -4.76
CA GLU A 69 28.26 -4.72 -5.26
C GLU A 69 27.59 -6.00 -4.78
N VAL A 70 26.35 -5.87 -4.32
CA VAL A 70 25.58 -6.99 -3.73
C VAL A 70 24.19 -7.08 -4.35
N ALA A 71 23.81 -8.25 -4.85
CA ALA A 71 22.45 -8.56 -5.26
C ALA A 71 21.64 -9.15 -4.10
N ILE A 72 20.38 -8.73 -3.96
CA ILE A 72 19.45 -9.21 -2.92
C ILE A 72 18.03 -9.28 -3.47
N GLU A 73 17.17 -10.14 -2.91
CA GLU A 73 15.79 -10.28 -3.41
C GLU A 73 14.84 -9.17 -2.95
N ARG A 74 15.10 -8.54 -1.81
CA ARG A 74 14.20 -7.54 -1.20
C ARG A 74 14.85 -6.16 -1.09
N PRO A 75 14.09 -5.09 -1.33
CA PRO A 75 14.61 -3.72 -1.31
C PRO A 75 14.65 -3.07 0.07
N ASP A 76 14.25 -3.78 1.12
CA ASP A 76 14.02 -3.23 2.46
C ASP A 76 14.50 -4.17 3.56
N GLY A 77 14.60 -3.64 4.76
CA GLY A 77 14.95 -4.37 5.97
C GLY A 77 16.39 -4.19 6.42
N PRO A 78 16.73 -4.72 7.64
CA PRO A 78 18.01 -4.44 8.30
C PRO A 78 19.24 -4.83 7.48
N VAL A 79 19.15 -5.89 6.66
CA VAL A 79 20.24 -6.32 5.78
C VAL A 79 20.56 -5.24 4.76
N VAL A 80 19.52 -4.74 4.05
CA VAL A 80 19.66 -3.69 3.03
C VAL A 80 20.18 -2.39 3.66
N GLU A 81 19.62 -2.00 4.81
CA GLU A 81 20.05 -0.81 5.56
C GLU A 81 21.54 -0.93 5.95
N THR A 82 21.97 -2.11 6.40
CA THR A 82 23.39 -2.38 6.75
C THR A 82 24.31 -2.31 5.54
N LEU A 83 23.94 -2.92 4.41
CA LEU A 83 24.72 -2.87 3.19
C LEU A 83 24.87 -1.45 2.64
N LEU A 84 23.79 -0.67 2.63
CA LEU A 84 23.80 0.74 2.21
C LEU A 84 24.64 1.62 3.16
N ALA A 85 24.56 1.39 4.49
CA ALA A 85 25.38 2.08 5.48
C ALA A 85 26.89 1.78 5.29
N ALA A 86 27.21 0.56 4.84
CA ALA A 86 28.58 0.17 4.46
C ALA A 86 29.01 0.68 3.08
N ARG A 87 28.19 1.54 2.42
CA ARG A 87 28.43 2.12 1.08
C ARG A 87 28.54 1.11 -0.05
N LEU A 88 27.99 -0.07 0.13
CA LEU A 88 27.91 -1.07 -0.93
C LEU A 88 26.81 -0.70 -1.93
N VAL A 89 27.04 -0.98 -3.19
CA VAL A 89 26.03 -0.87 -4.24
C VAL A 89 25.08 -2.05 -4.13
N VAL A 90 23.85 -1.82 -3.74
CA VAL A 90 22.82 -2.86 -3.61
C VAL A 90 21.98 -2.91 -4.88
N VAL A 91 21.76 -4.10 -5.41
CA VAL A 91 20.91 -4.35 -6.58
C VAL A 91 19.81 -5.32 -6.21
N VAL A 92 18.56 -4.93 -6.46
CA VAL A 92 17.40 -5.76 -6.12
C VAL A 92 16.98 -6.60 -7.33
N ILE A 93 16.95 -7.91 -7.16
CA ILE A 93 16.46 -8.88 -8.15
C ILE A 93 15.25 -9.58 -7.55
N SER A 94 14.06 -9.35 -8.12
CA SER A 94 12.82 -9.84 -7.52
C SER A 94 12.77 -11.37 -7.43
N PRO A 95 12.05 -11.95 -6.42
CA PRO A 95 11.94 -13.40 -6.24
C PRO A 95 11.43 -14.14 -7.49
N ASN A 96 10.53 -13.52 -8.27
CA ASN A 96 10.08 -14.10 -9.54
C ASN A 96 11.17 -14.14 -10.62
N GLN A 97 12.07 -13.15 -10.63
CA GLN A 97 13.21 -13.15 -11.53
C GLN A 97 14.21 -14.24 -11.12
N VAL A 98 14.57 -14.34 -9.84
CA VAL A 98 15.45 -15.39 -9.30
C VAL A 98 14.89 -16.78 -9.63
N LYS A 99 13.60 -17.02 -9.38
CA LYS A 99 12.93 -18.27 -9.75
C LYS A 99 13.10 -18.61 -11.24
N ASN A 100 12.95 -17.64 -12.14
CA ASN A 100 13.12 -17.87 -13.58
C ASN A 100 14.60 -18.06 -13.98
N LEU A 101 15.51 -17.40 -13.29
CA LEU A 101 16.95 -17.48 -13.55
C LEU A 101 17.56 -18.80 -13.07
N ARG A 102 17.01 -19.47 -12.06
CA ARG A 102 17.47 -20.81 -11.62
C ARG A 102 17.54 -21.80 -12.78
N GLY A 103 16.58 -21.76 -13.71
CA GLY A 103 16.58 -22.63 -14.89
C GLY A 103 17.77 -22.45 -15.82
N ARG A 104 18.55 -21.37 -15.70
CA ARG A 104 19.78 -21.11 -16.44
C ARG A 104 20.93 -22.03 -15.97
N TYR A 105 20.90 -22.43 -14.70
CA TYR A 105 21.99 -23.18 -14.05
C TYR A 105 21.71 -24.67 -13.88
N GLY A 106 20.50 -25.14 -14.18
CA GLY A 106 20.15 -26.55 -14.12
C GLY A 106 18.63 -26.81 -14.16
N SER A 107 18.27 -28.01 -14.56
CA SER A 107 16.86 -28.44 -14.72
C SER A 107 16.31 -29.19 -13.49
N ALA A 108 17.12 -29.42 -12.45
CA ALA A 108 16.79 -30.32 -11.34
C ALA A 108 15.72 -29.76 -10.37
N GLY A 109 15.38 -28.48 -10.46
CA GLY A 109 14.27 -27.85 -9.69
C GLY A 109 14.48 -27.76 -8.17
N ASN A 110 15.68 -28.11 -7.67
CA ASN A 110 15.99 -28.05 -6.25
C ASN A 110 16.00 -26.59 -5.76
N LYS A 111 15.34 -26.34 -4.63
CA LYS A 111 15.41 -25.06 -3.93
C LYS A 111 16.43 -25.21 -2.80
N ASP A 112 17.51 -24.40 -2.86
CA ASP A 112 18.51 -24.26 -1.81
C ASP A 112 18.85 -22.77 -1.69
N ASP A 113 18.74 -22.21 -0.50
CA ASP A 113 19.00 -20.78 -0.23
C ASP A 113 20.46 -20.40 -0.59
N ARG A 114 21.40 -21.35 -0.45
CA ARG A 114 22.78 -21.17 -0.89
C ARG A 114 22.91 -21.04 -2.40
N PHE A 115 22.11 -21.83 -3.13
CA PHE A 115 22.05 -21.75 -4.58
C PHE A 115 21.39 -20.45 -5.04
N ASP A 116 20.40 -19.97 -4.33
CA ASP A 116 19.74 -18.69 -4.61
C ASP A 116 20.70 -17.51 -4.42
N ALA A 117 21.53 -17.53 -3.37
CA ALA A 117 22.59 -16.54 -3.19
C ALA A 117 23.63 -16.55 -4.34
N TYR A 118 24.03 -17.74 -4.82
CA TYR A 118 24.89 -17.86 -6.00
C TYR A 118 24.21 -17.31 -7.27
N VAL A 119 22.96 -17.65 -7.52
CA VAL A 119 22.18 -17.14 -8.67
C VAL A 119 22.10 -15.61 -8.65
N LEU A 120 21.89 -15.02 -7.47
CA LEU A 120 21.89 -13.57 -7.29
C LEU A 120 23.26 -12.96 -7.65
N ALA A 121 24.35 -13.52 -7.11
CA ALA A 121 25.71 -13.03 -7.37
C ALA A 121 26.09 -13.12 -8.84
N ASP A 122 25.86 -14.27 -9.49
CA ASP A 122 26.21 -14.48 -10.89
C ASP A 122 25.31 -13.69 -11.85
N THR A 123 24.04 -13.49 -11.50
CA THR A 123 23.14 -12.60 -12.27
C THR A 123 23.62 -11.15 -12.21
N LEU A 124 24.06 -10.67 -11.05
CA LEU A 124 24.63 -9.33 -10.91
C LEU A 124 25.87 -9.17 -11.78
N ARG A 125 26.71 -10.20 -11.87
CA ARG A 125 27.87 -10.23 -12.73
C ARG A 125 27.51 -10.19 -14.22
N THR A 126 26.53 -11.00 -14.67
CA THR A 126 26.29 -11.23 -16.12
C THR A 126 25.25 -10.28 -16.74
N ASP A 127 24.24 -9.82 -15.98
CA ASP A 127 23.10 -9.06 -16.51
C ASP A 127 23.18 -7.56 -16.16
N ARG A 128 24.36 -7.06 -15.86
CA ARG A 128 24.66 -5.69 -15.37
C ARG A 128 23.97 -4.58 -16.16
N ALA A 129 24.00 -4.67 -17.51
CA ALA A 129 23.40 -3.66 -18.39
C ALA A 129 21.88 -3.47 -18.15
N ARG A 130 21.21 -4.50 -17.63
CA ARG A 130 19.75 -4.50 -17.35
C ARG A 130 19.41 -4.17 -15.91
N LEU A 131 20.39 -4.27 -15.01
CA LEU A 131 20.21 -4.04 -13.58
C LEU A 131 20.47 -2.56 -13.24
N ARG A 132 19.89 -2.13 -12.15
CA ARG A 132 20.07 -0.75 -11.65
C ARG A 132 20.32 -0.78 -10.15
N PRO A 133 21.23 0.06 -9.64
CA PRO A 133 21.42 0.23 -8.22
C PRO A 133 20.13 0.63 -7.52
N LEU A 134 19.96 0.09 -6.31
CA LEU A 134 18.90 0.54 -5.40
C LEU A 134 19.25 1.96 -4.92
N VAL A 135 18.40 2.92 -5.26
CA VAL A 135 18.46 4.25 -4.68
C VAL A 135 17.32 4.33 -3.66
N PRO A 136 17.62 4.40 -2.35
CA PRO A 136 16.61 4.45 -1.33
C PRO A 136 15.84 5.77 -1.40
N ASP A 137 14.56 5.72 -0.99
CA ASP A 137 13.81 6.92 -0.65
C ASP A 137 14.36 7.51 0.65
N THR A 138 14.06 8.79 0.93
CA THR A 138 14.44 9.41 2.19
C THR A 138 13.78 8.72 3.39
N GLU A 139 14.36 8.88 4.58
CA GLU A 139 13.78 8.37 5.83
C GLU A 139 12.37 8.88 6.07
N ALA A 140 12.09 10.13 5.70
CA ALA A 140 10.76 10.74 5.79
C ALA A 140 9.73 9.96 4.95
N THR A 141 10.07 9.63 3.71
CA THR A 141 9.21 8.81 2.83
C THR A 141 9.04 7.39 3.36
N VAL A 142 10.12 6.77 3.86
CA VAL A 142 10.06 5.41 4.42
C VAL A 142 9.17 5.37 5.67
N ALA A 143 9.31 6.35 6.57
CA ALA A 143 8.48 6.48 7.77
C ALA A 143 6.99 6.70 7.41
N LEU A 144 6.71 7.60 6.46
CA LEU A 144 5.36 7.85 5.95
C LEU A 144 4.73 6.57 5.34
N ARG A 145 5.52 5.81 4.58
CA ARG A 145 5.09 4.53 3.97
C ARG A 145 4.70 3.51 5.03
N ARG A 146 5.53 3.33 6.06
CA ARG A 146 5.25 2.44 7.19
C ARG A 146 3.95 2.83 7.90
N ALA A 147 3.75 4.11 8.18
CA ALA A 147 2.54 4.62 8.82
C ALA A 147 1.28 4.42 7.94
N CYS A 148 1.35 4.73 6.65
CA CYS A 148 0.25 4.54 5.71
C CYS A 148 -0.17 3.06 5.58
N ARG A 149 0.80 2.14 5.49
CA ARG A 149 0.55 0.70 5.40
C ARG A 149 -0.07 0.17 6.69
N ALA A 150 0.50 0.51 7.85
CA ALA A 150 -0.05 0.13 9.16
C ALA A 150 -1.49 0.63 9.34
N ARG A 151 -1.76 1.90 8.97
CA ARG A 151 -3.13 2.44 9.02
C ARG A 151 -4.08 1.67 8.11
N LYS A 152 -3.66 1.33 6.89
CA LYS A 152 -4.47 0.55 5.95
C LYS A 152 -4.84 -0.82 6.52
N ASP A 153 -3.88 -1.51 7.13
CA ASP A 153 -4.10 -2.82 7.74
C ASP A 153 -5.11 -2.72 8.89
N LEU A 154 -4.96 -1.71 9.78
CA LEU A 154 -5.94 -1.46 10.85
C LEU A 154 -7.33 -1.10 10.32
N VAL A 155 -7.44 -0.36 9.21
CA VAL A 155 -8.74 -0.11 8.56
C VAL A 155 -9.36 -1.42 8.05
N SER A 156 -8.58 -2.32 7.49
CA SER A 156 -9.06 -3.63 7.05
C SER A 156 -9.57 -4.48 8.23
N HIS A 157 -8.84 -4.49 9.35
CA HIS A 157 -9.27 -5.15 10.58
C HIS A 157 -10.55 -4.51 11.14
N ARG A 158 -10.63 -3.17 11.16
CA ARG A 158 -11.83 -2.44 11.59
C ARG A 158 -13.07 -2.87 10.79
N VAL A 159 -12.97 -2.93 9.47
CA VAL A 159 -14.06 -3.37 8.59
C VAL A 159 -14.46 -4.82 8.89
N ALA A 160 -13.48 -5.71 9.07
CA ALA A 160 -13.73 -7.13 9.40
C ALA A 160 -14.47 -7.27 10.72
N VAL A 161 -13.99 -6.59 11.78
CA VAL A 161 -14.62 -6.66 13.12
C VAL A 161 -16.01 -6.00 13.12
N ALA A 162 -16.19 -4.87 12.39
CA ALA A 162 -17.51 -4.25 12.25
C ALA A 162 -18.52 -5.17 11.54
N ASN A 163 -18.09 -5.91 10.53
CA ASN A 163 -18.93 -6.89 9.85
C ASN A 163 -19.26 -8.09 10.76
N GLN A 164 -18.29 -8.56 11.57
CA GLN A 164 -18.51 -9.60 12.56
C GLN A 164 -19.50 -9.15 13.63
N LEU A 165 -19.35 -7.93 14.16
CA LEU A 165 -20.29 -7.34 15.12
C LEU A 165 -21.69 -7.23 14.52
N ARG A 166 -21.80 -6.76 13.27
CA ARG A 166 -23.08 -6.66 12.55
C ARG A 166 -23.76 -8.03 12.41
N ALA A 167 -23.01 -9.06 12.04
CA ALA A 167 -23.54 -10.42 11.91
C ALA A 167 -24.01 -10.99 13.27
N HIS A 168 -23.25 -10.75 14.33
CA HIS A 168 -23.62 -11.13 15.70
C HIS A 168 -24.90 -10.41 16.15
N LEU A 169 -24.96 -9.09 16.02
CA LEU A 169 -26.13 -8.29 16.43
C LEU A 169 -27.41 -8.65 15.68
N ARG A 170 -27.34 -9.04 14.41
CA ARG A 170 -28.53 -9.50 13.66
C ARG A 170 -29.24 -10.68 14.30
N ASN A 171 -28.51 -11.49 15.06
CA ASN A 171 -29.09 -12.64 15.75
C ASN A 171 -29.49 -12.34 17.19
N VAL A 172 -28.73 -11.47 17.89
CA VAL A 172 -28.92 -11.31 19.35
C VAL A 172 -29.56 -9.98 19.74
N PHE A 173 -29.37 -8.92 18.91
CA PHE A 173 -29.93 -7.60 19.12
C PHE A 173 -30.17 -6.89 17.78
N PRO A 174 -31.12 -7.36 16.95
CA PRO A 174 -31.37 -6.83 15.61
C PRO A 174 -31.66 -5.34 15.58
N ALA A 175 -32.34 -4.81 16.59
CA ALA A 175 -32.71 -3.41 16.72
C ALA A 175 -31.51 -2.44 16.77
N ALA A 176 -30.34 -2.90 17.19
CA ALA A 176 -29.13 -2.07 17.20
C ALA A 176 -28.50 -1.92 15.80
N VAL A 177 -28.82 -2.80 14.85
CA VAL A 177 -28.30 -2.74 13.49
C VAL A 177 -29.07 -1.67 12.69
N GLY A 178 -28.35 -0.66 12.23
CA GLY A 178 -28.96 0.45 11.46
C GLY A 178 -29.65 1.52 12.32
N LEU A 179 -29.53 1.42 13.66
CA LEU A 179 -30.03 2.47 14.56
C LEU A 179 -29.30 3.80 14.30
N PHE A 180 -28.02 3.74 14.05
CA PHE A 180 -27.20 4.87 13.61
C PHE A 180 -26.55 4.57 12.25
N ALA A 181 -26.04 5.59 11.56
CA ALA A 181 -25.50 5.47 10.20
C ALA A 181 -24.38 4.42 10.08
N ASP A 182 -23.41 4.47 10.99
CA ASP A 182 -22.26 3.58 11.00
C ASP A 182 -22.15 2.83 12.33
N LEU A 183 -21.99 1.51 12.27
CA LEU A 183 -21.87 0.65 13.45
C LEU A 183 -20.59 0.91 14.25
N ASP A 184 -19.54 1.38 13.60
CA ASP A 184 -18.25 1.73 14.20
C ASP A 184 -18.12 3.23 14.56
N SER A 185 -19.23 3.98 14.49
CA SER A 185 -19.27 5.35 14.97
C SER A 185 -19.23 5.43 16.49
N ALA A 186 -18.72 6.54 17.02
CA ALA A 186 -18.61 6.75 18.47
C ALA A 186 -19.94 6.55 19.18
N ILE A 187 -21.05 7.04 18.59
CA ILE A 187 -22.39 6.89 19.18
C ILE A 187 -22.88 5.46 19.17
N SER A 188 -22.63 4.68 18.10
CA SER A 188 -22.98 3.26 18.02
C SER A 188 -22.24 2.44 19.06
N LEU A 189 -20.92 2.69 19.19
CA LEU A 189 -20.08 1.99 20.16
C LEU A 189 -20.47 2.33 21.61
N ALA A 190 -20.73 3.62 21.90
CA ALA A 190 -21.23 4.04 23.21
C ALA A 190 -22.62 3.45 23.52
N PHE A 191 -23.51 3.36 22.51
CA PHE A 191 -24.82 2.73 22.67
C PHE A 191 -24.68 1.25 23.04
N LEU A 192 -23.91 0.49 22.28
CA LEU A 192 -23.68 -0.94 22.51
C LEU A 192 -22.91 -1.23 23.81
N THR A 193 -22.08 -0.31 24.27
CA THR A 193 -21.44 -0.39 25.58
C THR A 193 -22.44 -0.24 26.72
N ARG A 194 -23.47 0.59 26.57
CA ARG A 194 -24.48 0.85 27.61
C ARG A 194 -25.68 -0.06 27.51
N PHE A 195 -26.13 -0.33 26.29
CA PHE A 195 -27.35 -1.10 25.96
C PHE A 195 -26.94 -2.28 25.09
N ASP A 196 -26.28 -3.26 25.67
CA ASP A 196 -25.67 -4.43 25.01
C ASP A 196 -26.66 -5.56 24.69
N THR A 197 -27.88 -5.47 25.23
CA THR A 197 -28.96 -6.45 25.06
C THR A 197 -30.31 -5.76 24.76
N GLN A 198 -31.22 -6.55 24.19
CA GLN A 198 -32.60 -6.12 23.99
C GLN A 198 -33.26 -5.72 25.33
N ASP A 199 -33.07 -6.51 26.40
CA ASP A 199 -33.67 -6.25 27.73
C ASP A 199 -33.23 -4.89 28.29
N ARG A 200 -31.94 -4.53 28.12
CA ARG A 200 -31.43 -3.19 28.55
C ARG A 200 -31.96 -2.06 27.68
N ALA A 201 -32.17 -2.29 26.40
CA ALA A 201 -32.74 -1.29 25.49
C ALA A 201 -34.24 -1.11 25.70
N ASP A 202 -34.97 -2.13 26.15
CA ASP A 202 -36.41 -2.06 26.44
C ASP A 202 -36.74 -1.05 27.58
N TRP A 203 -35.76 -0.73 28.44
CA TRP A 203 -35.89 0.35 29.43
C TRP A 203 -36.00 1.75 28.84
N LEU A 204 -35.55 1.95 27.58
CA LEU A 204 -35.55 3.23 26.94
C LEU A 204 -36.99 3.68 26.60
N THR A 205 -37.24 4.98 26.81
CA THR A 205 -38.38 5.74 26.25
C THR A 205 -37.81 6.78 25.31
N PRO A 206 -38.61 7.44 24.45
CA PRO A 206 -38.11 8.53 23.61
C PRO A 206 -37.35 9.62 24.41
N THR A 207 -37.89 10.00 25.57
CA THR A 207 -37.29 11.00 26.46
C THR A 207 -35.94 10.50 27.01
N ARG A 208 -35.88 9.26 27.56
CA ARG A 208 -34.64 8.72 28.11
C ARG A 208 -33.54 8.51 27.03
N LEU A 209 -33.97 8.13 25.82
CA LEU A 209 -33.05 8.01 24.69
C LEU A 209 -32.55 9.41 24.29
N GLY A 210 -33.42 10.43 24.23
CA GLY A 210 -33.05 11.82 23.93
C GLY A 210 -32.05 12.38 24.95
N ASP A 211 -32.30 12.19 26.24
CA ASP A 211 -31.39 12.61 27.32
C ASP A 211 -30.02 11.92 27.21
N TRP A 212 -30.00 10.62 26.89
CA TRP A 212 -28.75 9.88 26.70
C TRP A 212 -28.00 10.36 25.47
N LEU A 213 -28.67 10.56 24.33
CA LEU A 213 -28.07 11.09 23.09
C LEU A 213 -27.46 12.48 23.32
N THR A 214 -28.15 13.35 24.07
CA THR A 214 -27.64 14.68 24.42
C THR A 214 -26.36 14.58 25.26
N LYS A 215 -26.33 13.69 26.26
CA LYS A 215 -25.14 13.46 27.09
C LYS A 215 -23.95 12.89 26.30
N GLN A 216 -24.23 12.12 25.22
CA GLN A 216 -23.18 11.60 24.34
C GLN A 216 -22.75 12.61 23.26
N GLY A 217 -23.31 13.80 23.21
CA GLY A 217 -23.02 14.79 22.17
C GLY A 217 -23.43 14.34 20.76
N TYR A 218 -24.55 13.61 20.66
CA TYR A 218 -25.04 13.11 19.37
C TYR A 218 -25.34 14.26 18.41
N SER A 219 -24.62 14.32 17.29
CA SER A 219 -24.74 15.35 16.26
C SER A 219 -25.70 14.96 15.12
N GLY A 220 -26.29 13.76 15.16
CA GLY A 220 -27.27 13.31 14.17
C GLY A 220 -28.55 14.09 14.28
N ARG A 221 -29.26 14.21 13.16
CA ARG A 221 -30.53 14.99 13.05
C ARG A 221 -31.80 14.15 13.25
N THR A 222 -31.65 12.85 13.51
CA THR A 222 -32.79 11.93 13.68
C THR A 222 -33.42 12.15 15.04
N ASP A 223 -34.73 12.37 15.05
CA ASP A 223 -35.52 12.54 16.29
C ASP A 223 -35.39 11.30 17.18
N PRO A 224 -35.17 11.48 18.51
CA PRO A 224 -35.14 10.37 19.45
C PRO A 224 -36.39 9.47 19.42
N ALA A 225 -37.56 10.04 19.10
CA ALA A 225 -38.79 9.24 18.94
C ALA A 225 -38.68 8.29 17.73
N VAL A 226 -38.11 8.71 16.63
CA VAL A 226 -37.89 7.88 15.44
C VAL A 226 -36.88 6.77 15.72
N LEU A 227 -35.78 7.08 16.42
CA LEU A 227 -34.81 6.08 16.83
C LEU A 227 -35.40 5.06 17.81
N HIS A 228 -36.23 5.54 18.76
CA HIS A 228 -36.94 4.67 19.68
C HIS A 228 -37.96 3.78 18.94
N GLN A 229 -38.67 4.32 17.95
CA GLN A 229 -39.58 3.52 17.12
C GLN A 229 -38.84 2.42 16.36
N HIS A 230 -37.64 2.74 15.80
CA HIS A 230 -36.77 1.73 15.16
C HIS A 230 -36.42 0.59 16.14
N LEU A 231 -36.09 0.91 17.40
CA LEU A 231 -35.82 -0.11 18.44
C LEU A 231 -37.04 -0.98 18.72
N ARG A 232 -38.25 -0.46 18.62
CA ARG A 232 -39.53 -1.17 18.89
C ARG A 232 -40.00 -2.02 17.72
N ASP A 233 -39.77 -1.58 16.49
CA ASP A 233 -40.26 -2.22 15.26
C ASP A 233 -39.37 -3.37 14.81
N ALA A 234 -38.11 -3.37 15.23
CA ALA A 234 -37.18 -4.43 14.88
C ALA A 234 -37.60 -5.78 15.50
N PRO A 235 -37.26 -6.90 14.85
CA PRO A 235 -37.42 -8.23 15.46
C PRO A 235 -36.76 -8.30 16.83
N ARG A 236 -37.42 -8.91 17.79
CA ARG A 236 -36.81 -9.10 19.11
C ARG A 236 -35.62 -10.03 19.05
N GLY A 237 -34.54 -9.63 19.72
CA GLY A 237 -33.37 -10.43 19.89
C GLY A 237 -33.44 -11.40 21.05
N ALA A 238 -32.28 -11.89 21.49
CA ALA A 238 -32.15 -12.74 22.66
C ALA A 238 -32.51 -11.98 23.96
N THR A 239 -33.16 -12.63 24.89
CA THR A 239 -33.57 -12.11 26.21
C THR A 239 -33.15 -13.05 27.33
N GLY A 240 -33.19 -12.58 28.58
CA GLY A 240 -32.87 -13.35 29.76
C GLY A 240 -31.41 -13.89 29.80
N ASP A 241 -31.23 -15.08 30.35
CA ASP A 241 -29.88 -15.66 30.52
C ASP A 241 -29.11 -15.87 29.21
N HIS A 242 -29.84 -16.16 28.13
CA HIS A 242 -29.22 -16.28 26.82
C HIS A 242 -28.65 -14.92 26.33
N ALA A 243 -29.39 -13.84 26.54
CA ALA A 243 -28.92 -12.49 26.23
C ALA A 243 -27.68 -12.12 27.07
N ALA A 244 -27.67 -12.46 28.35
CA ALA A 244 -26.53 -12.19 29.22
C ALA A 244 -25.24 -12.87 28.74
N THR A 245 -25.33 -14.12 28.26
CA THR A 245 -24.18 -14.81 27.64
C THR A 245 -23.70 -14.10 26.36
N GLN A 246 -24.62 -13.69 25.51
CA GLN A 246 -24.31 -13.01 24.25
C GLN A 246 -23.76 -11.59 24.46
N ALA A 247 -24.11 -10.92 25.56
CA ALA A 247 -23.60 -9.61 25.93
C ALA A 247 -22.07 -9.60 26.06
N HIS A 248 -21.47 -10.68 26.58
CA HIS A 248 -20.01 -10.79 26.66
C HIS A 248 -19.33 -10.76 25.28
N ILE A 249 -19.95 -11.39 24.27
CA ILE A 249 -19.44 -11.37 22.89
C ILE A 249 -19.59 -9.95 22.31
N THR A 250 -20.76 -9.31 22.53
CA THR A 250 -20.99 -7.92 22.11
C THR A 250 -19.91 -7.00 22.69
N HIS A 251 -19.67 -7.06 24.01
CA HIS A 251 -18.66 -6.25 24.67
C HIS A 251 -17.25 -6.50 24.14
N ALA A 252 -16.86 -7.76 23.91
CA ALA A 252 -15.54 -8.08 23.36
C ALA A 252 -15.35 -7.46 21.97
N LEU A 253 -16.32 -7.60 21.08
CA LEU A 253 -16.27 -7.04 19.74
C LEU A 253 -16.28 -5.50 19.75
N VAL A 254 -17.09 -4.88 20.60
CA VAL A 254 -17.15 -3.41 20.78
C VAL A 254 -15.81 -2.88 21.31
N ALA A 255 -15.19 -3.54 22.30
CA ALA A 255 -13.89 -3.11 22.83
C ALA A 255 -12.79 -3.16 21.77
N VAL A 256 -12.71 -4.26 21.01
CA VAL A 256 -11.73 -4.37 19.91
C VAL A 256 -11.99 -3.29 18.85
N LEU A 257 -13.25 -3.08 18.45
CA LEU A 257 -13.61 -2.11 17.43
C LEU A 257 -13.31 -0.67 17.88
N THR A 258 -13.58 -0.33 19.14
CA THR A 258 -13.26 0.97 19.75
C THR A 258 -11.75 1.24 19.65
N THR A 259 -10.94 0.26 20.07
CA THR A 259 -9.48 0.38 19.99
C THR A 259 -9.00 0.57 18.55
N LEU A 260 -9.54 -0.19 17.58
CA LEU A 260 -9.19 -0.04 16.16
C LEU A 260 -9.54 1.35 15.63
N VAL A 261 -10.71 1.90 15.97
CA VAL A 261 -11.13 3.24 15.57
C VAL A 261 -10.17 4.31 16.12
N GLU A 262 -9.80 4.20 17.39
CA GLU A 262 -8.86 5.13 18.04
C GLU A 262 -7.47 5.05 17.42
N GLN A 263 -6.94 3.85 17.19
CA GLN A 263 -5.61 3.68 16.58
C GLN A 263 -5.57 4.16 15.12
N VAL A 264 -6.62 3.94 14.33
CA VAL A 264 -6.75 4.50 12.98
C VAL A 264 -6.75 6.03 13.02
N LYS A 265 -7.42 6.65 14.00
CA LYS A 265 -7.41 8.11 14.21
C LYS A 265 -6.02 8.62 14.56
N THR A 266 -5.34 7.96 15.48
CA THR A 266 -3.97 8.31 15.92
C THR A 266 -2.98 8.23 14.77
N LEU A 267 -2.99 7.14 14.00
CA LEU A 267 -2.12 7.00 12.81
C LEU A 267 -2.47 8.03 11.73
N SER A 268 -3.76 8.38 11.55
CA SER A 268 -4.15 9.42 10.60
C SER A 268 -3.54 10.77 10.98
N ALA A 269 -3.60 11.15 12.27
CA ALA A 269 -2.99 12.38 12.75
C ALA A 269 -1.45 12.38 12.61
N GLN A 270 -0.81 11.22 12.79
CA GLN A 270 0.62 11.08 12.55
C GLN A 270 0.97 11.23 11.07
N ILE A 271 0.22 10.59 10.18
CA ILE A 271 0.37 10.69 8.73
C ILE A 271 0.22 12.15 8.28
N ASP A 272 -0.77 12.87 8.83
CA ASP A 272 -0.98 14.29 8.51
C ASP A 272 0.23 15.15 8.86
N ARG A 273 0.82 14.96 10.05
CA ARG A 273 2.03 15.68 10.45
C ARG A 273 3.23 15.34 9.58
N GLN A 274 3.42 14.05 9.25
CA GLN A 274 4.51 13.60 8.38
C GLN A 274 4.36 14.13 6.95
N LEU A 275 3.12 14.17 6.44
CA LEU A 275 2.82 14.75 5.13
C LEU A 275 3.13 16.24 5.09
N ASP A 276 2.72 17.02 6.11
CA ASP A 276 2.96 18.46 6.16
C ASP A 276 4.46 18.79 6.20
N ALA A 277 5.26 17.94 6.83
CA ALA A 277 6.72 18.09 6.89
C ALA A 277 7.45 17.60 5.63
N HIS A 278 6.77 16.91 4.71
CA HIS A 278 7.41 16.30 3.55
C HIS A 278 7.56 17.30 2.39
N ALA A 279 8.75 17.37 1.80
CA ALA A 279 9.03 18.31 0.69
C ALA A 279 8.06 18.17 -0.49
N ASP A 280 7.73 16.95 -0.88
CA ASP A 280 6.86 16.64 -2.02
C ASP A 280 5.35 16.70 -1.71
N ALA A 281 4.96 17.08 -0.49
CA ALA A 281 3.55 17.08 -0.07
C ALA A 281 2.66 17.93 -1.00
N HIS A 282 3.16 19.08 -1.44
CA HIS A 282 2.44 20.02 -2.30
C HIS A 282 2.01 19.41 -3.63
N ILE A 283 2.77 18.46 -4.17
CA ILE A 283 2.47 17.76 -5.43
C ILE A 283 1.22 16.89 -5.26
N PHE A 284 1.21 16.07 -4.21
CA PHE A 284 0.15 15.07 -4.03
C PHE A 284 -1.11 15.64 -3.39
N THR A 285 -0.99 16.66 -2.54
CA THR A 285 -2.14 17.35 -1.95
C THR A 285 -2.89 18.25 -2.95
N SER A 286 -2.25 18.68 -4.04
CA SER A 286 -2.88 19.45 -5.12
C SER A 286 -3.77 18.61 -6.03
N LEU A 287 -3.68 17.29 -5.98
CA LEU A 287 -4.48 16.40 -6.82
C LEU A 287 -5.98 16.46 -6.46
N PRO A 288 -6.89 16.47 -7.45
CA PRO A 288 -8.32 16.65 -7.20
C PRO A 288 -8.88 15.53 -6.32
N LYS A 289 -9.49 15.92 -5.19
CA LYS A 289 -10.11 15.01 -4.21
C LYS A 289 -9.17 13.95 -3.61
N ALA A 290 -7.86 14.16 -3.68
CA ALA A 290 -6.92 13.24 -3.05
C ALA A 290 -7.16 13.15 -1.53
N GLY A 291 -7.45 14.27 -0.90
CA GLY A 291 -7.49 14.37 0.55
C GLY A 291 -6.12 14.03 1.16
N ARG A 292 -5.97 14.17 2.44
CA ARG A 292 -4.65 14.01 3.08
C ARG A 292 -4.13 12.57 3.04
N VAL A 293 -4.97 11.61 3.44
CA VAL A 293 -4.56 10.20 3.52
C VAL A 293 -4.21 9.60 2.16
N ARG A 294 -5.00 9.90 1.10
CA ARG A 294 -4.68 9.40 -0.25
C ARG A 294 -3.44 10.06 -0.83
N ALA A 295 -3.29 11.38 -0.62
CA ALA A 295 -2.08 12.12 -0.99
C ALA A 295 -0.84 11.51 -0.33
N ALA A 296 -0.90 11.27 0.98
CA ALA A 296 0.18 10.63 1.73
C ALA A 296 0.48 9.21 1.22
N ARG A 297 -0.54 8.40 0.91
CA ARG A 297 -0.36 7.05 0.37
C ARG A 297 0.29 7.08 -1.01
N LEU A 298 -0.15 7.97 -1.91
CA LEU A 298 0.45 8.12 -3.24
C LEU A 298 1.92 8.53 -3.14
N LEU A 299 2.21 9.55 -2.35
CA LEU A 299 3.58 9.99 -2.08
C LEU A 299 4.43 8.84 -1.51
N ALA A 300 3.94 8.18 -0.49
CA ALA A 300 4.65 7.11 0.20
C ALA A 300 4.96 5.91 -0.71
N GLU A 301 4.03 5.50 -1.57
CA GLU A 301 4.21 4.32 -2.42
C GLU A 301 4.97 4.65 -3.72
N ILE A 302 4.86 5.87 -4.27
CA ILE A 302 5.69 6.33 -5.39
C ILE A 302 7.12 6.58 -4.92
N GLY A 303 7.25 7.21 -3.75
CA GLY A 303 8.54 7.61 -3.20
C GLY A 303 8.99 9.00 -3.64
N ASP A 304 10.15 9.42 -3.16
CA ASP A 304 10.77 10.72 -3.47
C ASP A 304 12.06 10.60 -4.29
N CYS A 305 12.50 9.39 -4.61
CA CYS A 305 13.63 9.16 -5.49
C CYS A 305 13.21 9.23 -6.97
N ARG A 306 13.42 10.39 -7.63
CA ARG A 306 13.07 10.64 -9.04
C ARG A 306 13.75 9.65 -10.00
N ALA A 307 14.97 9.27 -9.71
CA ALA A 307 15.76 8.35 -10.54
C ALA A 307 15.15 6.94 -10.67
N LYS A 308 14.31 6.54 -9.69
CA LYS A 308 13.63 5.25 -9.68
C LYS A 308 12.68 5.06 -10.89
N PHE A 309 12.08 6.12 -11.36
CA PHE A 309 11.13 6.11 -12.48
C PHE A 309 11.53 7.10 -13.57
N PRO A 310 12.48 6.75 -14.44
CA PRO A 310 12.95 7.64 -15.51
C PRO A 310 11.86 7.95 -16.56
N THR A 311 10.83 7.10 -16.65
CA THR A 311 9.69 7.30 -17.57
C THR A 311 8.37 7.02 -16.86
N PRO A 312 7.25 7.59 -17.30
CA PRO A 312 5.93 7.29 -16.75
C PRO A 312 5.53 5.81 -16.96
N GLU A 313 6.05 5.15 -18.02
CA GLU A 313 5.84 3.74 -18.29
C GLU A 313 6.43 2.85 -17.21
N SER A 314 7.60 3.20 -16.66
CA SER A 314 8.23 2.48 -15.55
C SER A 314 7.36 2.53 -14.29
N LEU A 315 6.80 3.69 -13.97
CA LEU A 315 5.88 3.87 -12.85
C LEU A 315 4.55 3.13 -13.08
N THR A 316 3.94 3.25 -14.28
CA THR A 316 2.69 2.54 -14.59
C THR A 316 2.86 1.04 -14.65
N GLY A 317 4.04 0.56 -15.06
CA GLY A 317 4.41 -0.86 -15.02
C GLY A 317 4.49 -1.40 -13.61
N LEU A 318 5.18 -0.71 -12.69
CA LEU A 318 5.29 -1.09 -11.29
C LEU A 318 3.92 -1.07 -10.58
N ALA A 319 3.09 -0.06 -10.87
CA ALA A 319 1.73 0.05 -10.34
C ALA A 319 0.75 -1.00 -10.91
N GLY A 320 1.16 -1.81 -11.89
CA GLY A 320 0.26 -2.77 -12.54
C GLY A 320 -0.88 -2.12 -13.33
N ALA A 321 -0.78 -0.83 -13.64
CA ALA A 321 -1.77 -0.09 -14.43
C ALA A 321 -1.54 -0.27 -15.95
N ALA A 322 -0.32 -0.60 -16.35
CA ALA A 322 -0.01 -0.99 -17.73
C ALA A 322 -0.35 -2.47 -17.96
N PRO A 323 -0.98 -2.82 -19.10
CA PRO A 323 -1.29 -4.21 -19.42
C PRO A 323 0.00 -5.04 -19.65
N SER A 324 -0.14 -6.37 -19.55
CA SER A 324 0.87 -7.31 -19.99
C SER A 324 0.49 -7.82 -21.39
N THR A 325 1.35 -7.62 -22.36
CA THR A 325 1.14 -8.10 -23.73
C THR A 325 1.98 -9.36 -23.95
N ARG A 326 1.36 -10.40 -24.43
CA ARG A 326 2.03 -11.62 -24.91
C ARG A 326 1.77 -11.71 -26.40
N GLN A 327 2.84 -11.87 -27.17
CA GLN A 327 2.74 -12.03 -28.62
C GLN A 327 3.58 -13.24 -29.04
N SER A 328 2.95 -14.17 -29.75
CA SER A 328 3.61 -15.33 -30.33
C SER A 328 3.04 -15.53 -31.74
N GLY A 329 3.87 -15.37 -32.76
CA GLY A 329 3.44 -15.40 -34.13
C GLY A 329 2.29 -14.41 -34.41
N LYS A 330 1.16 -14.92 -34.90
CA LYS A 330 -0.03 -14.12 -35.20
C LYS A 330 -0.93 -13.85 -33.97
N LEU A 331 -0.69 -14.52 -32.84
CA LEU A 331 -1.48 -14.36 -31.63
C LEU A 331 -0.93 -13.20 -30.78
N ARG A 332 -1.77 -12.20 -30.53
CA ARG A 332 -1.50 -11.12 -29.58
C ARG A 332 -2.54 -11.11 -28.47
N ALA A 333 -2.14 -11.47 -27.26
CA ALA A 333 -3.00 -11.44 -26.08
C ALA A 333 -2.58 -10.29 -25.17
N VAL A 334 -3.56 -9.49 -24.73
CA VAL A 334 -3.38 -8.42 -23.76
C VAL A 334 -4.09 -8.84 -22.49
N SER A 335 -3.35 -8.92 -21.40
CA SER A 335 -3.86 -9.42 -20.13
C SER A 335 -3.55 -8.48 -18.97
N PHE A 336 -4.21 -8.71 -17.85
CA PHE A 336 -3.93 -8.03 -16.61
C PHE A 336 -2.50 -8.31 -16.13
N ARG A 337 -1.80 -7.26 -15.69
CA ARG A 337 -0.45 -7.39 -15.11
C ARG A 337 -0.53 -7.79 -13.65
N TRP A 338 -0.26 -9.06 -13.35
CA TRP A 338 -0.24 -9.58 -11.98
C TRP A 338 1.04 -9.20 -11.22
N SER A 339 2.18 -9.19 -11.93
CA SER A 339 3.48 -8.81 -11.36
C SER A 339 3.56 -7.28 -11.24
N CYS A 340 3.31 -6.76 -10.03
CA CYS A 340 3.31 -5.34 -9.72
C CYS A 340 3.45 -5.12 -8.22
N ASP A 341 3.74 -3.89 -7.81
CA ASP A 341 3.59 -3.47 -6.42
C ASP A 341 2.10 -3.32 -6.08
N LYS A 342 1.60 -4.21 -5.23
CA LYS A 342 0.18 -4.25 -4.86
C LYS A 342 -0.24 -3.05 -4.02
N GLN A 343 0.67 -2.47 -3.21
CA GLN A 343 0.37 -1.31 -2.39
C GLN A 343 0.23 -0.05 -3.24
N LEU A 344 1.17 0.15 -4.18
CA LEU A 344 1.08 1.24 -5.15
C LEU A 344 -0.16 1.12 -6.04
N ARG A 345 -0.45 -0.10 -6.55
CA ARG A 345 -1.66 -0.35 -7.34
C ARG A 345 -2.94 0.01 -6.60
N ASP A 346 -3.02 -0.37 -5.34
CA ASP A 346 -4.17 -0.09 -4.51
C ASP A 346 -4.31 1.42 -4.22
N ALA A 347 -3.20 2.10 -3.92
CA ALA A 347 -3.19 3.53 -3.69
C ALA A 347 -3.67 4.34 -4.91
N ILE A 348 -3.15 4.01 -6.10
CA ILE A 348 -3.54 4.73 -7.31
C ILE A 348 -4.97 4.39 -7.77
N ASN A 349 -5.43 3.16 -7.62
CA ASN A 349 -6.80 2.78 -7.96
C ASN A 349 -7.82 3.45 -7.03
N ASP A 350 -7.55 3.52 -5.73
CA ASP A 350 -8.38 4.23 -4.75
C ASP A 350 -8.51 5.73 -5.10
N PHE A 351 -7.38 6.39 -5.38
CA PHE A 351 -7.38 7.77 -5.83
C PHE A 351 -8.12 7.95 -7.17
N ALA A 352 -7.82 7.14 -8.17
CA ALA A 352 -8.42 7.24 -9.49
C ALA A 352 -9.94 7.03 -9.44
N ALA A 353 -10.42 6.04 -8.68
CA ALA A 353 -11.83 5.77 -8.52
C ALA A 353 -12.60 6.97 -7.94
N ASP A 354 -12.01 7.68 -6.97
CA ASP A 354 -12.67 8.82 -6.32
C ASP A 354 -12.52 10.13 -7.12
N SER A 355 -11.42 10.30 -7.86
CA SER A 355 -11.12 11.49 -8.65
C SER A 355 -12.18 11.81 -9.72
N ARG A 356 -12.89 10.79 -10.24
CA ARG A 356 -13.96 10.95 -11.23
C ARG A 356 -15.16 11.78 -10.72
N HIS A 357 -15.32 11.89 -9.40
CA HIS A 357 -16.39 12.68 -8.78
C HIS A 357 -16.04 14.17 -8.62
N ALA A 358 -14.80 14.55 -8.91
CA ALA A 358 -14.33 15.93 -8.74
C ALA A 358 -13.55 16.48 -9.96
N ASN A 359 -13.28 15.64 -10.97
CA ASN A 359 -12.55 16.05 -12.15
C ASN A 359 -13.28 15.59 -13.43
N PRO A 360 -13.79 16.51 -14.27
CA PRO A 360 -14.55 16.19 -15.49
C PRO A 360 -13.79 15.30 -16.47
N TRP A 361 -12.47 15.48 -16.65
CA TRP A 361 -11.67 14.62 -17.49
C TRP A 361 -11.59 13.19 -16.95
N ALA A 362 -11.46 13.03 -15.64
CA ALA A 362 -11.45 11.71 -15.02
C ALA A 362 -12.81 11.00 -15.17
N ALA A 363 -13.90 11.74 -15.02
CA ALA A 363 -15.25 11.25 -15.25
C ALA A 363 -15.45 10.82 -16.72
N ASP A 364 -15.09 11.66 -17.68
CA ASP A 364 -15.18 11.37 -19.11
C ASP A 364 -14.39 10.13 -19.50
N LEU A 365 -13.13 10.04 -19.06
CA LEU A 365 -12.27 8.89 -19.36
C LEU A 365 -12.85 7.59 -18.78
N TYR A 366 -13.36 7.64 -17.56
CA TYR A 366 -14.04 6.49 -16.93
C TYR A 366 -15.30 6.09 -17.68
N HIS A 367 -16.20 7.03 -18.02
CA HIS A 367 -17.44 6.76 -18.71
C HIS A 367 -17.19 6.19 -20.11
N ARG A 368 -16.26 6.74 -20.88
CA ARG A 368 -15.85 6.18 -22.19
C ARG A 368 -15.32 4.75 -22.07
N ALA A 369 -14.60 4.43 -21.00
CA ALA A 369 -14.17 3.06 -20.75
C ALA A 369 -15.35 2.14 -20.46
N ARG A 370 -16.33 2.58 -19.66
CA ARG A 370 -17.57 1.84 -19.38
C ARG A 370 -18.43 1.61 -20.64
N GLN A 371 -18.56 2.62 -21.49
CA GLN A 371 -19.29 2.54 -22.76
C GLN A 371 -18.65 1.55 -23.75
N ARG A 372 -17.33 1.36 -23.69
CA ARG A 372 -16.62 0.32 -24.44
C ARG A 372 -16.79 -1.10 -23.89
N GLY A 373 -17.62 -1.28 -22.86
CA GLY A 373 -17.91 -2.58 -22.26
C GLY A 373 -16.94 -3.02 -21.15
N HIS A 374 -15.97 -2.17 -20.74
CA HIS A 374 -15.10 -2.52 -19.63
C HIS A 374 -15.85 -2.50 -18.30
N ASP A 375 -15.60 -3.47 -17.43
CA ASP A 375 -16.12 -3.48 -16.06
C ASP A 375 -15.55 -2.33 -15.21
N HIS A 376 -16.13 -2.10 -14.04
CA HIS A 376 -15.69 -1.03 -13.14
C HIS A 376 -14.20 -1.12 -12.77
N PRO A 377 -13.67 -2.27 -12.33
CA PRO A 377 -12.24 -2.38 -11.99
C PRO A 377 -11.32 -2.10 -13.17
N HIS A 378 -11.70 -2.48 -14.39
CA HIS A 378 -10.90 -2.21 -15.58
C HIS A 378 -10.94 -0.71 -15.96
N ALA A 379 -12.12 -0.09 -15.93
CA ALA A 379 -12.27 1.34 -16.20
C ALA A 379 -11.46 2.19 -15.20
N VAL A 380 -11.45 1.80 -13.92
CA VAL A 380 -10.60 2.45 -12.89
C VAL A 380 -9.12 2.28 -13.20
N ARG A 381 -8.65 1.12 -13.67
CA ARG A 381 -7.24 0.92 -14.05
C ARG A 381 -6.82 1.76 -15.25
N ILE A 382 -7.70 1.92 -16.24
CA ILE A 382 -7.46 2.83 -17.39
C ILE A 382 -7.27 4.26 -16.89
N LEU A 383 -8.13 4.71 -15.99
CA LEU A 383 -8.05 6.04 -15.37
C LEU A 383 -6.79 6.16 -14.49
N ALA A 384 -6.47 5.14 -13.69
CA ALA A 384 -5.27 5.09 -12.86
C ALA A 384 -3.99 5.23 -13.68
N ARG A 385 -3.90 4.54 -14.84
CA ARG A 385 -2.78 4.70 -15.76
C ARG A 385 -2.64 6.13 -16.25
N ALA A 386 -3.75 6.76 -16.65
CA ALA A 386 -3.72 8.14 -17.13
C ALA A 386 -3.31 9.12 -16.02
N TRP A 387 -3.78 8.94 -14.79
CA TRP A 387 -3.34 9.72 -13.64
C TRP A 387 -1.86 9.52 -13.31
N LEU A 388 -1.33 8.31 -13.43
CA LEU A 388 0.10 8.07 -13.17
C LEU A 388 0.99 8.86 -14.13
N HIS A 389 0.60 9.06 -15.39
CA HIS A 389 1.31 9.96 -16.31
C HIS A 389 1.28 11.41 -15.83
N VAL A 390 0.11 11.91 -15.41
CA VAL A 390 -0.02 13.28 -14.88
C VAL A 390 0.81 13.45 -13.60
N ILE A 391 0.67 12.50 -12.65
CA ILE A 391 1.40 12.54 -11.39
C ILE A 391 2.91 12.48 -11.64
N TRP A 392 3.37 11.61 -12.55
CA TRP A 392 4.78 11.49 -12.88
C TRP A 392 5.35 12.81 -13.41
N HIS A 393 4.63 13.51 -14.30
CA HIS A 393 5.06 14.81 -14.79
C HIS A 393 5.13 15.87 -13.69
N CYS A 394 4.12 15.94 -12.82
CA CYS A 394 4.15 16.86 -11.67
C CYS A 394 5.34 16.54 -10.75
N TRP A 395 5.51 15.25 -10.42
CA TRP A 395 6.53 14.77 -9.50
C TRP A 395 7.96 14.94 -10.05
N GLN A 396 8.21 14.64 -11.33
CA GLN A 396 9.53 14.85 -11.95
C GLN A 396 9.94 16.33 -12.02
N ASN A 397 8.97 17.22 -12.23
CA ASN A 397 9.22 18.66 -12.37
C ASN A 397 9.03 19.43 -11.07
N ASP A 398 8.79 18.76 -9.95
CA ASP A 398 8.55 19.37 -8.63
C ASP A 398 7.44 20.44 -8.66
N THR A 399 6.32 20.15 -9.35
CA THR A 399 5.22 21.09 -9.55
C THR A 399 3.91 20.53 -9.03
N SER A 400 3.09 21.39 -8.43
CA SER A 400 1.71 21.06 -8.08
C SER A 400 0.87 20.80 -9.34
N TYR A 401 -0.16 19.96 -9.20
CA TYR A 401 -1.15 19.78 -10.25
C TYR A 401 -1.93 21.07 -10.48
N ASP A 402 -1.91 21.55 -11.72
CA ASP A 402 -2.65 22.72 -12.15
C ASP A 402 -3.69 22.32 -13.21
N PRO A 403 -4.99 22.43 -12.89
CA PRO A 403 -6.07 22.15 -13.84
C PRO A 403 -5.98 22.97 -15.13
N ALA A 404 -5.50 24.22 -15.07
CA ALA A 404 -5.40 25.09 -16.25
C ALA A 404 -4.32 24.59 -17.25
N ARG A 405 -3.29 23.94 -16.74
CA ARG A 405 -2.20 23.37 -17.56
C ARG A 405 -2.48 21.94 -18.01
N HIS A 406 -3.57 21.32 -17.54
CA HIS A 406 -3.95 19.96 -17.93
C HIS A 406 -4.71 19.99 -19.27
N HIS A 407 -4.01 19.96 -20.38
CA HIS A 407 -4.58 20.07 -21.72
C HIS A 407 -5.73 19.10 -22.01
N ALA A 408 -5.67 17.87 -21.49
CA ALA A 408 -6.75 16.90 -21.66
C ALA A 408 -8.03 17.32 -20.92
N LEU A 409 -7.90 17.90 -19.72
CA LEU A 409 -9.03 18.49 -18.99
C LEU A 409 -9.58 19.69 -19.72
N GLN A 410 -8.72 20.60 -20.20
CA GLN A 410 -9.17 21.80 -20.92
C GLN A 410 -9.96 21.46 -22.18
N ARG A 411 -9.59 20.39 -22.92
CA ARG A 411 -10.36 19.89 -24.06
C ARG A 411 -11.75 19.41 -23.68
N VAL A 412 -11.90 18.71 -22.55
CA VAL A 412 -13.21 18.24 -22.05
C VAL A 412 -14.06 19.45 -21.63
N LEU A 413 -13.50 20.44 -20.95
CA LEU A 413 -14.21 21.65 -20.52
C LEU A 413 -14.66 22.51 -21.72
N ALA A 414 -13.89 22.55 -22.81
CA ALA A 414 -14.25 23.26 -24.03
C ALA A 414 -15.39 22.58 -24.83
N ASN A 415 -15.55 21.26 -24.69
CA ASN A 415 -16.54 20.46 -25.42
C ASN A 415 -17.38 19.57 -24.48
N PRO A 416 -18.21 20.15 -23.60
CA PRO A 416 -18.95 19.40 -22.58
C PRO A 416 -19.99 18.43 -23.15
N LYS A 417 -20.47 18.65 -24.39
CA LYS A 417 -21.44 17.75 -25.07
C LYS A 417 -20.86 16.40 -25.50
N GLN A 418 -19.52 16.22 -25.50
CA GLN A 418 -18.86 14.93 -25.80
C GLN A 418 -18.54 14.14 -24.52
N ALA A 419 -18.70 14.73 -23.34
CA ALA A 419 -18.35 14.15 -22.05
C ALA A 419 -19.57 13.57 -21.28
N ALA A 420 -20.77 13.72 -21.79
CA ALA A 420 -22.03 13.13 -21.31
C ALA A 420 -22.38 11.91 -22.17
#